data_cf3c3d735588bb54287f2de4334656b6
#
_entry.id   cf3c3d735588bb54287f2de4334656b6
#
_cell.length_a   1.000
_cell.length_b   1.000
_cell.length_c   1.000
_cell.angle_alpha   90.00
_cell.angle_beta   90.00
_cell.angle_gamma   90.00
#
_symmetry.space_group_name_H-M   'P 1'
#
loop_
_entity.id
_entity.type
_entity.pdbx_description
1 polymer ?
#
loop_
_entity_poly.entity_id
_entity_poly.type
_entity_poly.pdbx_seq_one_letter_code
_entity_poly.pdbx_strand_id
1 'polypeptide(L)'
;TGCMLCLRNDIERTRTESETKVIQEQARKLFGTHVKVSDMNIRRTVPVTQRYSVLEEKFAEFRSVELVITDRLHGMIFSAVTGTPCIILNSKSPKVKGCFHWIKALDYMCFVDTPQAITKAYETIKGKFDGYHNSDLLPYYNMLKSEIHGCFFSNNEKR
;
A
#
# COMPACT_ATOMS: atom_id res chain seq x y z
N THR A 1 -17.73 -4.49 1.41
CA THR A 1 -17.50 -5.55 0.40
C THR A 1 -17.27 -4.91 -0.96
N GLY A 2 -16.22 -5.33 -1.67
CA GLY A 2 -15.89 -4.82 -3.00
C GLY A 2 -14.39 -4.62 -3.19
N CYS A 3 -14.02 -4.10 -4.36
CA CYS A 3 -12.64 -3.86 -4.73
C CYS A 3 -12.37 -2.38 -4.97
N MET A 4 -11.21 -1.92 -4.55
CA MET A 4 -10.71 -0.57 -4.85
C MET A 4 -9.51 -0.62 -5.78
N LEU A 5 -9.62 0.07 -6.92
CA LEU A 5 -8.50 0.31 -7.81
C LEU A 5 -7.83 1.62 -7.43
N CYS A 6 -6.65 1.55 -6.83
CA CYS A 6 -5.83 2.71 -6.45
C CYS A 6 -4.62 2.78 -7.39
N LEU A 7 -4.87 3.18 -8.62
CA LEU A 7 -3.89 3.12 -9.70
C LEU A 7 -3.35 4.50 -10.03
N ARG A 8 -2.05 4.56 -10.37
CA ARG A 8 -1.39 5.79 -10.80
C ARG A 8 -1.97 6.28 -12.14
N ASN A 9 -2.31 7.54 -12.21
CA ASN A 9 -2.86 8.18 -13.41
C ASN A 9 -2.17 9.52 -13.73
N ASP A 10 -0.93 9.67 -13.26
CA ASP A 10 -0.09 10.84 -13.47
C ASP A 10 1.04 10.52 -14.50
N ILE A 11 1.93 11.49 -14.72
CA ILE A 11 3.05 11.40 -15.68
C ILE A 11 4.00 10.21 -15.38
N GLU A 12 4.03 9.73 -14.14
CA GLU A 12 4.84 8.57 -13.75
C GLU A 12 4.12 7.23 -14.02
N ARG A 13 2.94 7.26 -14.62
CA ARG A 13 2.23 6.05 -15.05
C ARG A 13 3.07 5.28 -16.05
N THR A 14 3.34 4.02 -15.75
CA THR A 14 4.17 3.16 -16.62
C THR A 14 3.36 2.07 -17.30
N ARG A 15 2.16 1.74 -16.79
CA ARG A 15 1.28 0.74 -17.40
C ARG A 15 0.60 1.30 -18.63
N THR A 16 0.39 0.44 -19.60
CA THR A 16 -0.32 0.72 -20.85
C THR A 16 -1.84 0.80 -20.62
N GLU A 17 -2.55 1.32 -21.60
CA GLU A 17 -4.02 1.26 -21.65
C GLU A 17 -4.54 -0.19 -21.67
N SER A 18 -3.86 -1.07 -22.40
CA SER A 18 -4.19 -2.49 -22.45
C SER A 18 -4.10 -3.15 -21.09
N GLU A 19 -3.00 -2.92 -20.36
CA GLU A 19 -2.84 -3.43 -18.99
C GLU A 19 -3.91 -2.87 -18.05
N THR A 20 -4.27 -1.59 -18.21
CA THR A 20 -5.33 -0.97 -17.40
C THR A 20 -6.68 -1.65 -17.64
N LYS A 21 -7.01 -1.97 -18.90
CA LYS A 21 -8.22 -2.71 -19.23
C LYS A 21 -8.22 -4.10 -18.60
N VAL A 22 -7.11 -4.82 -18.69
CA VAL A 22 -6.97 -6.15 -18.05
C VAL A 22 -7.19 -6.08 -16.54
N ILE A 23 -6.60 -5.08 -15.85
CA ILE A 23 -6.80 -4.89 -14.41
C ILE A 23 -8.29 -4.67 -14.10
N GLN A 24 -8.96 -3.80 -14.85
CA GLN A 24 -10.38 -3.51 -14.66
C GLN A 24 -11.25 -4.75 -14.93
N GLU A 25 -10.96 -5.53 -15.96
CA GLU A 25 -11.66 -6.76 -16.29
C GLU A 25 -11.48 -7.81 -15.17
N GLN A 26 -10.26 -8.01 -14.68
CA GLN A 26 -10.00 -8.92 -13.57
C GLN A 26 -10.76 -8.49 -12.30
N ALA A 27 -10.73 -7.20 -11.96
CA ALA A 27 -11.47 -6.68 -10.81
C ALA A 27 -12.98 -6.88 -10.97
N ARG A 28 -13.55 -6.61 -12.14
CA ARG A 28 -14.97 -6.83 -12.43
C ARG A 28 -15.35 -8.31 -12.42
N LYS A 29 -14.48 -9.18 -12.89
CA LYS A 29 -14.69 -10.63 -12.83
C LYS A 29 -14.83 -11.12 -11.39
N LEU A 30 -14.07 -10.55 -10.47
CA LEU A 30 -14.07 -10.93 -9.04
C LEU A 30 -15.22 -10.28 -8.25
N PHE A 31 -15.55 -9.01 -8.54
CA PHE A 31 -16.42 -8.19 -7.70
C PHE A 31 -17.63 -7.58 -8.43
N GLY A 32 -17.85 -7.91 -9.71
CA GLY A 32 -18.97 -7.39 -10.49
C GLY A 32 -18.95 -5.87 -10.58
N THR A 33 -20.04 -5.25 -10.17
CA THR A 33 -20.19 -3.79 -10.15
C THR A 33 -19.59 -3.12 -8.90
N HIS A 34 -19.15 -3.90 -7.92
CA HIS A 34 -18.59 -3.39 -6.66
C HIS A 34 -17.09 -3.06 -6.77
N VAL A 35 -16.73 -2.38 -7.87
CA VAL A 35 -15.37 -1.89 -8.10
C VAL A 35 -15.37 -0.37 -8.09
N LYS A 36 -14.66 0.23 -7.14
CA LYS A 36 -14.48 1.68 -7.07
C LYS A 36 -13.05 2.08 -7.46
N VAL A 37 -12.90 3.31 -7.94
CA VAL A 37 -11.59 3.91 -8.22
C VAL A 37 -11.31 4.96 -7.15
N SER A 38 -10.11 4.94 -6.59
CA SER A 38 -9.64 5.93 -5.63
C SER A 38 -8.26 6.45 -6.02
N ASP A 39 -7.94 7.65 -5.60
CA ASP A 39 -6.61 8.25 -5.76
C ASP A 39 -5.98 8.53 -4.37
N MET A 40 -4.65 8.49 -4.33
CA MET A 40 -3.88 8.87 -3.13
C MET A 40 -3.66 10.39 -3.03
N ASN A 41 -4.00 11.13 -4.08
CA ASN A 41 -3.84 12.57 -4.11
C ASN A 41 -5.08 13.28 -3.58
N ILE A 42 -4.87 14.19 -2.62
CA ILE A 42 -5.87 15.15 -2.17
C ILE A 42 -5.64 16.43 -2.96
N ARG A 43 -6.59 16.77 -3.85
CA ARG A 43 -6.49 17.92 -4.75
C ARG A 43 -6.79 19.27 -4.06
N ARG A 44 -6.48 19.39 -2.77
CA ARG A 44 -6.65 20.62 -1.99
C ARG A 44 -5.55 20.74 -0.94
N THR A 45 -5.28 21.96 -0.51
CA THR A 45 -4.44 22.19 0.66
C THR A 45 -5.16 21.71 1.91
N VAL A 46 -4.48 20.90 2.74
CA VAL A 46 -5.02 20.41 4.01
C VAL A 46 -4.34 21.16 5.15
N PRO A 47 -5.08 21.98 5.92
CA PRO A 47 -4.56 22.62 7.12
C PRO A 47 -3.99 21.60 8.11
N VAL A 48 -2.98 21.99 8.88
CA VAL A 48 -2.33 21.09 9.85
C VAL A 48 -3.34 20.47 10.81
N THR A 49 -4.32 21.26 11.27
CA THR A 49 -5.38 20.84 12.19
C THR A 49 -6.34 19.78 11.61
N GLN A 50 -6.40 19.64 10.28
CA GLN A 50 -7.28 18.69 9.59
C GLN A 50 -6.53 17.46 9.06
N ARG A 51 -5.21 17.41 9.17
CA ARG A 51 -4.41 16.32 8.56
C ARG A 51 -4.76 14.96 9.13
N TYR A 52 -4.99 14.90 10.44
CA TYR A 52 -5.36 13.66 11.10
C TYR A 52 -6.73 13.14 10.62
N SER A 53 -7.76 13.97 10.62
CA SER A 53 -9.09 13.56 10.16
C SER A 53 -9.10 13.11 8.70
N VAL A 54 -8.40 13.85 7.83
CA VAL A 54 -8.25 13.48 6.41
C VAL A 54 -7.53 12.15 6.22
N LEU A 55 -6.51 11.87 7.04
CA LEU A 55 -5.82 10.59 7.03
C LEU A 55 -6.73 9.45 7.48
N GLU A 56 -7.49 9.65 8.58
CA GLU A 56 -8.45 8.66 9.08
C GLU A 56 -9.59 8.39 8.09
N GLU A 57 -10.09 9.41 7.41
CA GLU A 57 -11.07 9.24 6.32
C GLU A 57 -10.50 8.33 5.22
N LYS A 58 -9.24 8.54 4.85
CA LYS A 58 -8.57 7.70 3.85
C LYS A 58 -8.36 6.27 4.35
N PHE A 59 -7.96 6.07 5.59
CA PHE A 59 -7.86 4.73 6.19
C PHE A 59 -9.22 4.03 6.26
N ALA A 60 -10.28 4.76 6.61
CA ALA A 60 -11.64 4.22 6.59
C ALA A 60 -12.07 3.78 5.19
N GLU A 61 -11.68 4.54 4.15
CA GLU A 61 -11.92 4.15 2.76
C GLU A 61 -11.24 2.82 2.40
N PHE A 62 -9.99 2.62 2.84
CA PHE A 62 -9.28 1.36 2.63
C PHE A 62 -9.93 0.21 3.40
N ARG A 63 -10.26 0.40 4.67
CA ARG A 63 -10.96 -0.61 5.50
C ARG A 63 -12.35 -0.97 4.97
N SER A 64 -12.98 -0.14 4.13
CA SER A 64 -14.33 -0.38 3.61
C SER A 64 -14.38 -1.37 2.45
N VAL A 65 -13.25 -1.83 1.92
CA VAL A 65 -13.18 -2.76 0.79
C VAL A 65 -12.54 -4.09 1.19
N GLU A 66 -12.86 -5.11 0.42
CA GLU A 66 -12.33 -6.46 0.60
C GLU A 66 -10.97 -6.65 -0.08
N LEU A 67 -10.72 -5.87 -1.14
CA LEU A 67 -9.47 -5.93 -1.89
C LEU A 67 -9.07 -4.54 -2.38
N VAL A 68 -7.78 -4.25 -2.28
CA VAL A 68 -7.13 -3.13 -2.97
C VAL A 68 -6.22 -3.67 -4.07
N ILE A 69 -6.29 -3.08 -5.26
CA ILE A 69 -5.33 -3.34 -6.34
C ILE A 69 -4.61 -2.04 -6.63
N THR A 70 -3.28 -2.02 -6.50
CA THR A 70 -2.51 -0.78 -6.57
C THR A 70 -1.13 -0.95 -7.23
N ASP A 71 -0.69 0.07 -7.96
CA ASP A 71 0.69 0.27 -8.40
C ASP A 71 1.35 1.45 -7.66
N ARG A 72 0.67 2.00 -6.63
CA ARG A 72 1.16 3.13 -5.83
C ARG A 72 1.77 2.67 -4.52
N LEU A 73 2.93 3.24 -4.18
CA LEU A 73 3.61 2.97 -2.92
C LEU A 73 2.70 3.25 -1.71
N HIS A 74 2.08 4.42 -1.64
CA HIS A 74 1.19 4.75 -0.51
C HIS A 74 -0.09 3.92 -0.49
N GLY A 75 -0.61 3.50 -1.66
CA GLY A 75 -1.72 2.55 -1.73
C GLY A 75 -1.37 1.22 -1.06
N MET A 76 -0.17 0.70 -1.32
CA MET A 76 0.37 -0.49 -0.67
C MET A 76 0.54 -0.29 0.84
N ILE A 77 1.17 0.82 1.27
CA ILE A 77 1.40 1.12 2.69
C ILE A 77 0.07 1.26 3.44
N PHE A 78 -0.90 1.97 2.87
CA PHE A 78 -2.21 2.15 3.50
C PHE A 78 -2.97 0.83 3.62
N SER A 79 -2.91 -0.03 2.60
CA SER A 79 -3.45 -1.39 2.71
C SER A 79 -2.79 -2.18 3.83
N ALA A 80 -1.46 -2.11 3.94
CA ALA A 80 -0.72 -2.80 5.00
C ALA A 80 -1.16 -2.34 6.39
N VAL A 81 -1.15 -1.02 6.68
CA VAL A 81 -1.47 -0.50 8.02
C VAL A 81 -2.96 -0.62 8.38
N THR A 82 -3.85 -0.72 7.39
CA THR A 82 -5.29 -0.93 7.62
C THR A 82 -5.69 -2.40 7.67
N GLY A 83 -4.76 -3.31 7.41
CA GLY A 83 -5.02 -4.75 7.31
C GLY A 83 -5.89 -5.13 6.11
N THR A 84 -5.97 -4.29 5.08
CA THR A 84 -6.80 -4.54 3.92
C THR A 84 -6.05 -5.40 2.91
N PRO A 85 -6.60 -6.55 2.47
CA PRO A 85 -5.98 -7.39 1.45
C PRO A 85 -5.59 -6.58 0.21
N CYS A 86 -4.36 -6.78 -0.27
CA CYS A 86 -3.82 -5.95 -1.33
C CYS A 86 -3.02 -6.75 -2.37
N ILE A 87 -3.35 -6.51 -3.63
CA ILE A 87 -2.56 -6.95 -4.77
C ILE A 87 -1.75 -5.76 -5.29
N ILE A 88 -0.43 -5.89 -5.19
CA ILE A 88 0.52 -4.87 -5.59
C ILE A 88 1.01 -5.21 -7.00
N LEU A 89 0.78 -4.29 -7.93
CA LEU A 89 1.23 -4.41 -9.30
C LEU A 89 2.67 -3.91 -9.45
N ASN A 90 3.42 -4.60 -10.29
CA ASN A 90 4.76 -4.16 -10.63
C ASN A 90 4.71 -2.77 -11.30
N SER A 91 5.70 -1.96 -10.98
CA SER A 91 5.92 -0.67 -11.62
C SER A 91 7.40 -0.54 -12.00
N LYS A 92 7.73 0.31 -12.98
CA LYS A 92 9.14 0.56 -13.35
C LYS A 92 9.95 1.16 -12.20
N SER A 93 9.28 1.79 -11.24
CA SER A 93 9.95 2.34 -10.07
C SER A 93 10.33 1.21 -9.11
N PRO A 94 11.62 1.11 -8.72
CA PRO A 94 12.07 0.12 -7.76
C PRO A 94 11.51 0.34 -6.35
N LYS A 95 10.93 1.51 -6.08
CA LYS A 95 10.42 1.90 -4.75
C LYS A 95 9.32 0.96 -4.24
N VAL A 96 8.35 0.61 -5.09
CA VAL A 96 7.23 -0.25 -4.69
C VAL A 96 7.74 -1.65 -4.33
N LYS A 97 8.56 -2.23 -5.21
CA LYS A 97 9.14 -3.56 -4.97
C LYS A 97 10.09 -3.58 -3.76
N GLY A 98 10.92 -2.53 -3.61
CA GLY A 98 11.84 -2.39 -2.48
C GLY A 98 11.09 -2.28 -1.14
N CYS A 99 10.05 -1.45 -1.07
CA CYS A 99 9.24 -1.33 0.14
C CYS A 99 8.41 -2.59 0.41
N PHE A 100 7.89 -3.26 -0.62
CA PHE A 100 7.20 -4.53 -0.45
C PHE A 100 8.08 -5.59 0.22
N HIS A 101 9.38 -5.61 -0.06
CA HIS A 101 10.32 -6.52 0.58
C HIS A 101 10.26 -6.47 2.11
N TRP A 102 10.00 -5.30 2.70
CA TRP A 102 9.92 -5.10 4.14
C TRP A 102 8.59 -5.57 4.76
N ILE A 103 7.53 -5.70 3.95
CA ILE A 103 6.19 -6.07 4.42
C ILE A 103 5.70 -7.39 3.80
N LYS A 104 6.57 -8.13 3.11
CA LYS A 104 6.21 -9.40 2.42
C LYS A 104 5.76 -10.51 3.36
N ALA A 105 6.04 -10.39 4.67
CA ALA A 105 5.58 -11.32 5.68
C ALA A 105 4.07 -11.19 6.00
N LEU A 106 3.44 -10.07 5.60
CA LEU A 106 2.01 -9.88 5.75
C LEU A 106 1.28 -10.76 4.73
N ASP A 107 0.54 -11.75 5.20
CA ASP A 107 -0.04 -12.82 4.38
C ASP A 107 -1.23 -12.36 3.51
N TYR A 108 -1.78 -11.16 3.80
CA TYR A 108 -2.82 -10.47 3.03
C TYR A 108 -2.25 -9.53 1.95
N MET A 109 -0.92 -9.50 1.75
CA MET A 109 -0.24 -8.68 0.76
C MET A 109 0.38 -9.56 -0.33
N CYS A 110 0.07 -9.32 -1.59
CA CYS A 110 0.60 -10.11 -2.70
C CYS A 110 1.13 -9.22 -3.82
N PHE A 111 2.39 -9.43 -4.21
CA PHE A 111 3.00 -8.73 -5.32
C PHE A 111 2.86 -9.57 -6.60
N VAL A 112 2.45 -8.94 -7.69
CA VAL A 112 2.32 -9.59 -9.00
C VAL A 112 3.09 -8.81 -10.08
N ASP A 113 3.76 -9.56 -10.93
CA ASP A 113 4.54 -8.97 -12.04
C ASP A 113 3.65 -8.57 -13.23
N THR A 114 2.51 -9.24 -13.41
CA THR A 114 1.61 -8.98 -14.53
C THR A 114 0.14 -8.90 -14.07
N PRO A 115 -0.69 -8.08 -14.73
CA PRO A 115 -2.11 -7.97 -14.40
C PRO A 115 -2.89 -9.29 -14.52
N GLN A 116 -2.45 -10.21 -15.36
CA GLN A 116 -3.10 -11.51 -15.56
C GLN A 116 -3.06 -12.38 -14.31
N ALA A 117 -2.11 -12.14 -13.42
CA ALA A 117 -1.97 -12.88 -12.17
C ALA A 117 -2.96 -12.45 -11.06
N ILE A 118 -3.73 -11.37 -11.24
CA ILE A 118 -4.60 -10.79 -10.21
C ILE A 118 -5.59 -11.82 -9.65
N THR A 119 -6.32 -12.55 -10.49
CA THR A 119 -7.30 -13.53 -10.02
C THR A 119 -6.66 -14.62 -9.17
N LYS A 120 -5.51 -15.15 -9.62
CA LYS A 120 -4.76 -16.17 -8.87
C LYS A 120 -4.23 -15.61 -7.55
N ALA A 121 -3.70 -14.38 -7.56
CA ALA A 121 -3.21 -13.71 -6.35
C ALA A 121 -4.33 -13.49 -5.33
N TYR A 122 -5.52 -13.08 -5.79
CA TYR A 122 -6.68 -12.91 -4.91
C TYR A 122 -7.04 -14.21 -4.19
N GLU A 123 -7.06 -15.35 -4.88
CA GLU A 123 -7.35 -16.65 -4.25
C GLU A 123 -6.33 -17.01 -3.14
N THR A 124 -5.12 -16.47 -3.20
CA THR A 124 -4.11 -16.71 -2.15
C THR A 124 -4.26 -15.82 -0.93
N ILE A 125 -4.87 -14.63 -1.05
CA ILE A 125 -4.97 -13.64 0.02
C ILE A 125 -6.40 -13.40 0.52
N LYS A 126 -7.42 -13.88 -0.18
CA LYS A 126 -8.81 -13.66 0.22
C LYS A 126 -9.10 -14.28 1.60
N GLY A 127 -9.81 -13.52 2.42
CA GLY A 127 -10.14 -13.95 3.77
C GLY A 127 -8.99 -13.94 4.75
N LYS A 128 -7.78 -13.56 4.32
CA LYS A 128 -6.65 -13.36 5.21
C LYS A 128 -6.71 -11.95 5.79
N PHE A 129 -6.65 -11.88 7.08
CA PHE A 129 -6.63 -10.64 7.83
C PHE A 129 -6.04 -10.91 9.21
N ASP A 130 -4.78 -10.59 9.36
CA ASP A 130 -4.07 -10.76 10.63
C ASP A 130 -3.70 -9.42 11.29
N GLY A 131 -4.22 -8.33 10.74
CA GLY A 131 -3.83 -6.99 11.15
C GLY A 131 -2.38 -6.65 10.80
N TYR A 132 -2.04 -5.37 10.92
CA TYR A 132 -0.66 -4.94 10.72
C TYR A 132 0.18 -5.31 11.95
N HIS A 133 1.27 -6.03 11.72
CA HIS A 133 2.32 -6.24 12.71
C HIS A 133 3.67 -5.88 12.10
N ASN A 134 4.57 -5.37 12.93
CA ASN A 134 5.90 -4.94 12.52
C ASN A 134 7.01 -5.55 13.39
N SER A 135 6.72 -6.66 14.05
CA SER A 135 7.66 -7.35 14.94
C SER A 135 9.02 -7.59 14.28
N ASP A 136 9.01 -7.97 13.01
CA ASP A 136 10.23 -8.25 12.23
C ASP A 136 11.04 -6.99 11.93
N LEU A 137 10.41 -5.81 11.96
CA LEU A 137 11.05 -4.52 11.70
C LEU A 137 11.56 -3.84 12.98
N LEU A 138 11.03 -4.21 14.15
CA LEU A 138 11.41 -3.61 15.44
C LEU A 138 12.92 -3.63 15.73
N PRO A 139 13.67 -4.71 15.44
CA PRO A 139 15.11 -4.73 15.64
C PRO A 139 15.84 -3.64 14.86
N TYR A 140 15.43 -3.39 13.61
CA TYR A 140 16.01 -2.35 12.75
C TYR A 140 15.71 -0.95 13.27
N TYR A 141 14.47 -0.70 13.71
CA TYR A 141 14.11 0.59 14.31
C TYR A 141 14.84 0.85 15.63
N ASN A 142 15.00 -0.18 16.46
CA ASN A 142 15.73 -0.07 17.71
C ASN A 142 17.23 0.19 17.48
N MET A 143 17.83 -0.46 16.48
CA MET A 143 19.20 -0.19 16.07
C MET A 143 19.35 1.25 15.58
N LEU A 144 18.49 1.72 14.68
CA LEU A 144 18.50 3.10 14.20
C LEU A 144 18.32 4.11 15.32
N LYS A 145 17.43 3.84 16.27
CA LYS A 145 17.23 4.69 17.45
C LYS A 145 18.51 4.78 18.28
N SER A 146 19.21 3.67 18.52
CA SER A 146 20.47 3.64 19.26
C SER A 146 21.56 4.44 18.57
N GLU A 147 21.71 4.30 17.26
CA GLU A 147 22.66 5.06 16.46
C GLU A 147 22.39 6.57 16.50
N ILE A 148 21.12 6.96 16.34
CA ILE A 148 20.72 8.37 16.44
C ILE A 148 21.04 8.93 17.83
N HIS A 149 20.69 8.21 18.89
CA HIS A 149 21.03 8.63 20.25
C HIS A 149 22.53 8.77 20.46
N GLY A 150 23.33 7.80 20.00
CA GLY A 150 24.79 7.87 20.06
C GLY A 150 25.35 9.11 19.35
N CYS A 151 24.86 9.44 18.16
CA CYS A 151 25.31 10.61 17.40
C CYS A 151 24.98 11.96 18.08
N PHE A 152 23.83 12.07 18.75
CA PHE A 152 23.38 13.34 19.33
C PHE A 152 23.90 13.56 20.75
N PHE A 153 24.10 12.53 21.54
CA PHE A 153 24.48 12.67 22.96
C PHE A 153 25.98 12.51 23.24
N SER A 154 26.72 11.80 22.39
CA SER A 154 28.18 11.69 22.49
C SER A 154 28.94 13.02 22.20
N ASN A 155 28.30 13.98 21.52
CA ASN A 155 28.88 15.29 21.24
C ASN A 155 28.69 16.33 22.34
N ASN A 156 27.86 16.05 23.36
CA ASN A 156 27.65 16.99 24.50
C ASN A 156 28.60 16.77 25.66
N GLU A 157 29.37 15.68 25.70
CA GLU A 157 30.38 15.44 26.75
C GLU A 157 31.78 16.02 26.41
N LYS A 158 31.92 16.67 25.25
CA LYS A 158 33.21 17.27 24.82
C LYS A 158 33.17 18.80 24.76
N ARG A 159 32.29 19.46 25.50
CA ARG A 159 32.34 20.92 25.66
C ARG A 159 32.49 21.31 27.13
#